data_aedef0943035bfdcf9d186e47ef62d91
#
_entry.id   aedef0943035bfdcf9d186e47ef62d91
#
_cell.length_a   1.000
_cell.length_b   1.000
_cell.length_c   1.000
_cell.angle_alpha   90.00
_cell.angle_beta   90.00
_cell.angle_gamma   90.00
#
_symmetry.space_group_name_H-M   'P 1'
#
loop_
_entity.id
_entity.type
_entity.pdbx_description
1 polymer ?
#
loop_
_entity_poly.entity_id
_entity_poly.type
_entity_poly.pdbx_seq_one_letter_code
_entity_poly.pdbx_strand_id
1 'polypeptide(L)'
;MQVYSFNLGMLSAMAKGEADYDAELAAVAATNLNVAASMNTGAMWPQGSSNEDHKTRALPEIWSTYPKVAESGKALADSSAALAAVAGDGLDALKGSIGDVGKSCKGCHDDFRAKKK
;
A
#
# COMPACT_ATOMS: atom_id res chain seq x y z
N MET A 1 -4.90 2.39 5.67
CA MET A 1 -5.38 1.56 4.55
C MET A 1 -6.24 2.33 3.56
N GLN A 2 -7.18 3.15 4.00
CA GLN A 2 -8.03 3.91 3.08
C GLN A 2 -7.23 4.90 2.22
N VAL A 3 -6.23 5.56 2.79
CA VAL A 3 -5.35 6.47 2.04
C VAL A 3 -4.58 5.69 0.96
N TYR A 4 -4.06 4.51 1.31
CA TYR A 4 -3.38 3.64 0.34
C TYR A 4 -4.33 3.23 -0.80
N SER A 5 -5.51 2.77 -0.43
CA SER A 5 -6.52 2.31 -1.41
C SER A 5 -6.93 3.40 -2.38
N PHE A 6 -7.17 4.60 -1.88
CA PHE A 6 -7.59 5.73 -2.70
C PHE A 6 -6.50 6.11 -3.72
N ASN A 7 -5.27 6.30 -3.26
CA ASN A 7 -4.18 6.74 -4.14
C ASN A 7 -3.75 5.63 -5.11
N LEU A 8 -3.66 4.39 -4.62
CA LEU A 8 -3.33 3.25 -5.47
C LEU A 8 -4.42 3.00 -6.52
N GLY A 9 -5.68 3.22 -6.16
CA GLY A 9 -6.81 3.08 -7.09
C GLY A 9 -6.71 4.02 -8.28
N MET A 10 -6.33 5.28 -8.05
CA MET A 10 -6.11 6.24 -9.14
C MET A 10 -4.95 5.82 -10.04
N LEU A 11 -3.84 5.39 -9.45
CA LEU A 11 -2.67 4.94 -10.19
C LEU A 11 -2.98 3.67 -11.00
N SER A 12 -3.70 2.72 -10.41
CA SER A 12 -4.09 1.49 -11.07
C SER A 12 -5.03 1.73 -12.25
N ALA A 13 -5.98 2.66 -12.10
CA ALA A 13 -6.90 3.02 -13.19
C ALA A 13 -6.14 3.58 -14.39
N MET A 14 -5.14 4.44 -14.15
CA MET A 14 -4.27 4.95 -15.23
C MET A 14 -3.43 3.82 -15.85
N ALA A 15 -2.85 2.96 -15.03
CA ALA A 15 -2.02 1.85 -15.50
C ALA A 15 -2.78 0.84 -16.33
N LYS A 16 -4.08 0.61 -16.02
CA LYS A 16 -4.95 -0.33 -16.73
C LYS A 16 -5.64 0.29 -17.95
N GLY A 17 -5.49 1.59 -18.17
CA GLY A 17 -6.18 2.28 -19.26
C GLY A 17 -7.65 2.60 -18.97
N GLU A 18 -8.10 2.47 -17.73
CA GLU A 18 -9.46 2.81 -17.32
C GLU A 18 -9.64 4.31 -17.12
N ALA A 19 -8.55 5.04 -16.93
CA ALA A 19 -8.52 6.49 -16.87
C ALA A 19 -7.32 6.99 -17.68
N ASP A 20 -7.43 8.21 -18.22
CA ASP A 20 -6.33 8.81 -18.98
C ASP A 20 -5.14 9.07 -18.07
N TYR A 21 -3.93 8.81 -18.58
CA TYR A 21 -2.73 9.10 -17.83
C TYR A 21 -2.56 10.62 -17.67
N ASP A 22 -2.39 11.06 -16.44
CA ASP A 22 -2.12 12.44 -16.06
C ASP A 22 -0.85 12.44 -15.21
N ALA A 23 0.25 12.97 -15.76
CA ALA A 23 1.54 12.93 -15.12
C ALA A 23 1.57 13.61 -13.76
N GLU A 24 0.91 14.76 -13.64
CA GLU A 24 0.84 15.52 -12.40
C GLU A 24 0.05 14.77 -11.32
N LEU A 25 -1.11 14.25 -11.68
CA LEU A 25 -1.94 13.45 -10.78
C LEU A 25 -1.22 12.16 -10.36
N ALA A 26 -0.56 11.49 -11.30
CA ALA A 26 0.21 10.29 -11.00
C ALA A 26 1.33 10.57 -9.99
N ALA A 27 2.06 11.66 -10.18
CA ALA A 27 3.12 12.06 -9.27
C ALA A 27 2.58 12.38 -7.87
N VAL A 28 1.47 13.10 -7.78
CA VAL A 28 0.82 13.43 -6.50
C VAL A 28 0.34 12.17 -5.79
N ALA A 29 -0.37 11.30 -6.49
CA ALA A 29 -0.91 10.07 -5.90
C ALA A 29 0.21 9.14 -5.39
N ALA A 30 1.28 8.97 -6.17
CA ALA A 30 2.43 8.16 -5.77
C ALA A 30 3.17 8.77 -4.57
N THR A 31 3.31 10.08 -4.53
CA THR A 31 3.91 10.79 -3.40
C THR A 31 3.06 10.62 -2.13
N ASN A 32 1.74 10.75 -2.24
CA ASN A 32 0.84 10.53 -1.11
C ASN A 32 0.97 9.11 -0.57
N LEU A 33 1.03 8.13 -1.47
CA LEU A 33 1.20 6.72 -1.09
C LEU A 33 2.51 6.52 -0.32
N ASN A 34 3.61 7.09 -0.82
CA ASN A 34 4.91 6.99 -0.16
C ASN A 34 4.96 7.72 1.19
N VAL A 35 4.39 8.91 1.28
CA VAL A 35 4.33 9.67 2.53
C VAL A 35 3.56 8.88 3.59
N ALA A 36 2.40 8.34 3.23
CA ALA A 36 1.60 7.52 4.13
C ALA A 36 2.35 6.25 4.57
N ALA A 37 3.03 5.58 3.64
CA ALA A 37 3.80 4.37 3.94
C ALA A 37 5.04 4.66 4.79
N SER A 38 5.53 5.89 4.78
CA SER A 38 6.73 6.30 5.52
C SER A 38 6.41 6.82 6.92
N MET A 39 5.13 6.97 7.29
CA MET A 39 4.75 7.34 8.65
C MET A 39 5.13 6.24 9.63
N ASN A 40 5.42 6.64 10.88
CA ASN A 40 5.55 5.66 11.95
C ASN A 40 4.16 5.17 12.36
N THR A 41 3.79 3.98 11.88
CA THR A 41 2.45 3.42 12.07
C THR A 41 2.33 2.50 13.29
N GLY A 42 3.38 2.33 14.09
CA GLY A 42 3.37 1.41 15.22
C GLY A 42 2.20 1.62 16.18
N ALA A 43 1.92 2.88 16.52
CA ALA A 43 0.79 3.21 17.40
C ALA A 43 -0.58 3.06 16.74
N MET A 44 -0.63 2.85 15.43
CA MET A 44 -1.89 2.63 14.69
C MET A 44 -2.36 1.18 14.74
N TRP A 45 -1.61 0.31 15.40
CA TRP A 45 -1.93 -1.10 15.60
C TRP A 45 -2.09 -1.40 17.09
N PRO A 46 -3.13 -0.83 17.76
CA PRO A 46 -3.31 -1.07 19.19
C PRO A 46 -3.70 -2.51 19.48
N GLN A 47 -3.18 -3.06 20.57
CA GLN A 47 -3.58 -4.38 21.05
C GLN A 47 -5.10 -4.41 21.24
N GLY A 48 -5.72 -5.57 20.96
CA GLY A 48 -7.16 -5.75 21.10
C GLY A 48 -7.95 -5.21 19.91
N SER A 49 -7.33 -4.99 18.76
CA SER A 49 -8.03 -4.50 17.57
C SER A 49 -8.04 -5.50 16.40
N SER A 50 -7.89 -6.79 16.72
CA SER A 50 -7.98 -7.86 15.70
C SER A 50 -9.44 -8.20 15.35
N ASN A 51 -9.60 -9.10 14.37
CA ASN A 51 -10.90 -9.61 13.97
C ASN A 51 -11.60 -10.45 15.05
N GLU A 52 -10.89 -10.82 16.10
CA GLU A 52 -11.48 -11.47 17.27
C GLU A 52 -12.22 -10.47 18.16
N ASP A 53 -11.83 -9.21 18.13
CA ASP A 53 -12.35 -8.16 19.01
C ASP A 53 -13.30 -7.20 18.29
N HIS A 54 -13.07 -6.99 16.99
CA HIS A 54 -13.78 -5.98 16.20
C HIS A 54 -14.13 -6.47 14.80
N LYS A 55 -15.03 -5.75 14.13
CA LYS A 55 -15.40 -6.02 12.75
C LYS A 55 -14.31 -5.50 11.81
N THR A 56 -13.27 -6.28 11.67
CA THR A 56 -12.09 -5.98 10.84
C THR A 56 -11.57 -7.28 10.23
N ARG A 57 -10.63 -7.18 9.30
CA ARG A 57 -9.93 -8.34 8.73
C ARG A 57 -8.51 -8.50 9.28
N ALA A 58 -8.13 -7.70 10.28
CA ALA A 58 -6.81 -7.78 10.91
C ALA A 58 -6.69 -9.06 11.74
N LEU A 59 -5.73 -9.91 11.41
CA LEU A 59 -5.51 -11.17 12.12
C LEU A 59 -4.67 -10.95 13.39
N PRO A 60 -4.89 -11.77 14.44
CA PRO A 60 -4.10 -11.68 15.69
C PRO A 60 -2.58 -11.83 15.47
N GLU A 61 -2.18 -12.52 14.40
CA GLU A 61 -0.77 -12.74 14.05
C GLU A 61 -0.01 -11.42 13.81
N ILE A 62 -0.71 -10.32 13.52
CA ILE A 62 -0.10 -8.99 13.42
C ILE A 62 0.70 -8.68 14.67
N TRP A 63 0.14 -9.00 15.84
CA TRP A 63 0.77 -8.68 17.13
C TRP A 63 1.78 -9.73 17.57
N SER A 64 1.53 -11.00 17.28
CA SER A 64 2.45 -12.08 17.65
C SER A 64 3.71 -12.15 16.79
N THR A 65 3.64 -11.61 15.54
CA THR A 65 4.77 -11.59 14.61
C THR A 65 5.02 -10.19 14.06
N TYR A 66 4.92 -9.19 14.92
CA TYR A 66 5.01 -7.78 14.51
C TYR A 66 6.28 -7.43 13.72
N PRO A 67 7.48 -8.00 13.99
CA PRO A 67 8.63 -7.74 13.14
C PRO A 67 8.39 -8.00 11.65
N LYS A 68 7.61 -9.00 11.29
CA LYS A 68 7.23 -9.26 9.90
C LYS A 68 6.30 -8.20 9.34
N VAL A 69 5.39 -7.67 10.16
CA VAL A 69 4.52 -6.54 9.79
C VAL A 69 5.37 -5.31 9.49
N ALA A 70 6.35 -5.02 10.33
CA ALA A 70 7.26 -3.90 10.14
C ALA A 70 8.09 -4.06 8.85
N GLU A 71 8.56 -5.26 8.54
CA GLU A 71 9.26 -5.56 7.28
C GLU A 71 8.36 -5.31 6.07
N SER A 72 7.10 -5.73 6.14
CA SER A 72 6.12 -5.48 5.07
C SER A 72 5.86 -4.00 4.89
N GLY A 73 5.77 -3.25 5.98
CA GLY A 73 5.63 -1.80 5.95
C GLY A 73 6.83 -1.12 5.30
N LYS A 74 8.04 -1.60 5.60
CA LYS A 74 9.26 -1.09 4.96
C LYS A 74 9.28 -1.40 3.47
N ALA A 75 8.86 -2.60 3.07
CA ALA A 75 8.78 -2.97 1.67
C ALA A 75 7.83 -2.03 0.89
N LEU A 76 6.69 -1.68 1.48
CA LEU A 76 5.77 -0.71 0.89
C LEU A 76 6.38 0.69 0.83
N ALA A 77 7.07 1.13 1.88
CA ALA A 77 7.75 2.42 1.88
C ALA A 77 8.81 2.49 0.77
N ASP A 78 9.61 1.44 0.61
CA ASP A 78 10.67 1.38 -0.40
C ASP A 78 10.07 1.31 -1.82
N SER A 79 9.08 0.47 -2.07
CA SER A 79 8.45 0.33 -3.40
C SER A 79 7.66 1.56 -3.79
N SER A 80 6.99 2.21 -2.84
CA SER A 80 6.25 3.46 -3.10
C SER A 80 7.18 4.63 -3.35
N ALA A 81 8.36 4.67 -2.71
CA ALA A 81 9.39 5.67 -3.01
C ALA A 81 9.89 5.54 -4.44
N ALA A 82 10.17 4.31 -4.88
CA ALA A 82 10.58 4.04 -6.25
C ALA A 82 9.49 4.44 -7.25
N LEU A 83 8.23 4.16 -6.95
CA LEU A 83 7.09 4.57 -7.77
C LEU A 83 6.98 6.09 -7.84
N ALA A 84 7.09 6.78 -6.70
CA ALA A 84 7.00 8.25 -6.65
C ALA A 84 8.09 8.92 -7.50
N ALA A 85 9.27 8.31 -7.59
CA ALA A 85 10.37 8.85 -8.39
C ALA A 85 10.08 8.84 -9.89
N VAL A 86 9.19 7.97 -10.38
CA VAL A 86 9.00 7.76 -11.83
C VAL A 86 7.55 7.91 -12.30
N ALA A 87 6.58 8.01 -11.38
CA ALA A 87 5.16 8.01 -11.75
C ALA A 87 4.77 9.14 -12.69
N GLY A 88 5.44 10.28 -12.61
CA GLY A 88 5.21 11.44 -13.48
C GLY A 88 5.99 11.41 -14.80
N ASP A 89 6.78 10.37 -15.04
CA ASP A 89 7.69 10.29 -16.19
C ASP A 89 7.10 9.55 -17.40
N GLY A 90 5.83 9.29 -17.39
CA GLY A 90 5.11 8.62 -18.46
C GLY A 90 4.36 7.38 -18.02
N LEU A 91 3.41 6.94 -18.84
CA LEU A 91 2.59 5.76 -18.53
C LEU A 91 3.43 4.49 -18.40
N ASP A 92 4.42 4.32 -19.28
CA ASP A 92 5.28 3.12 -19.23
C ASP A 92 6.11 3.06 -17.94
N ALA A 93 6.59 4.21 -17.47
CA ALA A 93 7.32 4.30 -16.20
C ALA A 93 6.40 3.94 -15.01
N LEU A 94 5.17 4.44 -15.02
CA LEU A 94 4.17 4.09 -14.02
C LEU A 94 3.90 2.58 -14.02
N LYS A 95 3.61 2.00 -15.19
CA LYS A 95 3.33 0.57 -15.33
C LYS A 95 4.50 -0.30 -14.88
N GLY A 96 5.72 0.13 -15.16
CA GLY A 96 6.94 -0.60 -14.79
C GLY A 96 7.19 -0.66 -13.29
N SER A 97 6.65 0.28 -12.52
CA SER A 97 6.94 0.42 -11.08
C SER A 97 5.77 0.04 -10.17
N ILE A 98 4.53 0.13 -10.65
CA ILE A 98 3.35 -0.08 -9.81
C ILE A 98 3.21 -1.53 -9.32
N GLY A 99 3.72 -2.49 -10.08
CA GLY A 99 3.66 -3.91 -9.74
C GLY A 99 4.34 -4.24 -8.41
N ASP A 100 5.46 -3.62 -8.13
CA ASP A 100 6.19 -3.84 -6.88
C ASP A 100 5.44 -3.31 -5.66
N VAL A 101 4.71 -2.21 -5.82
CA VAL A 101 3.81 -1.70 -4.77
C VAL A 101 2.71 -2.71 -4.48
N GLY A 102 2.08 -3.25 -5.52
CA GLY A 102 1.05 -4.29 -5.39
C GLY A 102 1.58 -5.54 -4.68
N LYS A 103 2.79 -5.99 -5.01
CA LYS A 103 3.43 -7.14 -4.35
C LYS A 103 3.69 -6.86 -2.87
N SER A 104 4.08 -5.64 -2.51
CA SER A 104 4.30 -5.25 -1.11
C SER A 104 3.00 -5.32 -0.31
N CYS A 105 1.90 -4.85 -0.89
CA CYS A 105 0.58 -4.95 -0.27
C CYS A 105 0.16 -6.41 -0.08
N LYS A 106 0.32 -7.21 -1.13
CA LYS A 106 -0.04 -8.64 -1.11
C LYS A 106 0.77 -9.41 -0.07
N GLY A 107 2.04 -9.15 0.07
CA GLY A 107 2.92 -9.85 1.02
C GLY A 107 2.41 -9.73 2.45
N CYS A 108 1.98 -8.55 2.86
CA CYS A 108 1.40 -8.35 4.18
C CYS A 108 -0.01 -8.94 4.28
N HIS A 109 -0.84 -8.70 3.26
CA HIS A 109 -2.22 -9.16 3.26
C HIS A 109 -2.37 -10.69 3.27
N ASP A 110 -1.46 -11.41 2.63
CA ASP A 110 -1.51 -12.88 2.61
C ASP A 110 -1.33 -13.46 4.02
N ASP A 111 -0.50 -12.84 4.84
CA ASP A 111 -0.16 -13.36 6.17
C ASP A 111 -1.03 -12.77 7.30
N PHE A 112 -1.50 -11.54 7.14
CA PHE A 112 -2.05 -10.77 8.25
C PHE A 112 -3.48 -10.26 8.04
N ARG A 113 -4.06 -10.51 6.89
CA ARG A 113 -5.44 -10.11 6.59
C ARG A 113 -6.32 -11.33 6.35
N ALA A 114 -7.43 -11.44 7.10
CA ALA A 114 -8.39 -12.51 6.91
C ALA A 114 -8.97 -12.47 5.48
N LYS A 115 -9.18 -13.63 4.89
CA LYS A 115 -9.80 -13.74 3.57
C LYS A 115 -11.27 -13.34 3.65
N LYS A 116 -11.80 -12.79 2.58
CA LYS A 116 -13.24 -12.57 2.45
C LYS A 116 -13.95 -13.92 2.40
N LYS A 117 -15.04 -14.00 3.11
CA LYS A 117 -15.92 -15.16 3.03
C LYS A 117 -16.74 -15.16 1.75
#